data_f78f4c37228628c3001ec487bae84b54
#
_entry.id   f78f4c37228628c3001ec487bae84b54
#
_cell.length_a   1.000
_cell.length_b   1.000
_cell.length_c   1.000
_cell.angle_alpha   90.00
_cell.angle_beta   90.00
_cell.angle_gamma   90.00
#
_symmetry.space_group_name_H-M   'P 1'
#
loop_
_entity.id
_entity.type
_entity.pdbx_description
1 polymer ?
#
loop_
_entity_poly.entity_id
_entity_poly.type
_entity_poly.pdbx_seq_one_letter_code
_entity_poly.pdbx_strand_id
1 'polypeptide(L)'
;MAVFANADEFVATLDRMIANLRQDERLTTRIANASMSIGWKITDIAAEYTTAINKGEVTGAVGGADAATIGVSCTSEVFDKLLSGKLSGESAYMSGALRLRGNEWTAESAAAYLYYFVPAYKVARGLA
;
A
#
# COMPACT_ATOMS: atom_id res chain seq x y z
N MET A 1 15.86 -9.23 8.24
CA MET A 1 15.82 -10.02 6.98
C MET A 1 14.70 -9.47 6.08
N ALA A 2 14.96 -9.26 4.82
CA ALA A 2 13.94 -8.78 3.90
C ALA A 2 12.90 -9.86 3.63
N VAL A 3 11.63 -9.48 3.64
CA VAL A 3 10.49 -10.36 3.37
C VAL A 3 10.44 -10.76 1.89
N PHE A 4 10.87 -9.85 1.02
CA PHE A 4 10.94 -10.08 -0.43
C PHE A 4 12.39 -10.30 -0.83
N ALA A 5 12.63 -11.20 -1.77
CA ALA A 5 13.98 -11.49 -2.26
C ALA A 5 14.61 -10.26 -2.95
N ASN A 6 13.79 -9.47 -3.65
CA ASN A 6 14.22 -8.30 -4.41
C ASN A 6 13.02 -7.41 -4.75
N ALA A 7 13.28 -6.30 -5.46
CA ALA A 7 12.24 -5.37 -5.87
C ALA A 7 11.23 -6.02 -6.81
N ASP A 8 11.67 -6.92 -7.70
CA ASP A 8 10.78 -7.58 -8.66
C ASP A 8 9.73 -8.46 -7.97
N GLU A 9 10.11 -9.17 -6.91
CA GLU A 9 9.18 -9.97 -6.12
C GLU A 9 8.16 -9.09 -5.41
N PHE A 10 8.60 -7.96 -4.85
CA PHE A 10 7.72 -6.98 -4.24
C PHE A 10 6.69 -6.46 -5.25
N VAL A 11 7.15 -6.03 -6.43
CA VAL A 11 6.29 -5.52 -7.51
C VAL A 11 5.26 -6.58 -7.94
N ALA A 12 5.70 -7.82 -8.15
CA ALA A 12 4.80 -8.91 -8.53
C ALA A 12 3.72 -9.14 -7.46
N THR A 13 4.08 -9.05 -6.19
CA THR A 13 3.12 -9.20 -5.09
C THR A 13 2.10 -8.06 -5.10
N LEU A 14 2.54 -6.82 -5.29
CA LEU A 14 1.64 -5.68 -5.35
C LEU A 14 0.73 -5.72 -6.58
N ASP A 15 1.24 -6.18 -7.71
CA ASP A 15 0.41 -6.37 -8.91
C ASP A 15 -0.72 -7.36 -8.65
N ARG A 16 -0.44 -8.46 -7.93
CA ARG A 16 -1.49 -9.41 -7.52
C ARG A 16 -2.48 -8.79 -6.54
N MET A 17 -1.98 -8.00 -5.60
CA MET A 17 -2.85 -7.25 -4.66
C MET A 17 -3.80 -6.33 -5.42
N ILE A 18 -3.29 -5.57 -6.38
CA ILE A 18 -4.11 -4.67 -7.21
C ILE A 18 -5.18 -5.45 -7.96
N ALA A 19 -4.85 -6.59 -8.55
CA ALA A 19 -5.81 -7.44 -9.25
C ALA A 19 -6.95 -7.89 -8.30
N ASN A 20 -6.60 -8.24 -7.07
CA ASN A 20 -7.59 -8.63 -6.05
C ASN A 20 -8.48 -7.46 -5.64
N LEU A 21 -7.88 -6.27 -5.47
CA LEU A 21 -8.62 -5.06 -5.10
C LEU A 21 -9.63 -4.66 -6.17
N ARG A 22 -9.29 -4.81 -7.44
CA ARG A 22 -10.18 -4.46 -8.55
C ARG A 22 -11.44 -5.32 -8.58
N GLN A 23 -11.42 -6.47 -7.96
CA GLN A 23 -12.56 -7.38 -7.87
C GLN A 23 -13.37 -7.20 -6.58
N ASP A 24 -12.95 -6.36 -5.67
CA ASP A 24 -13.67 -6.10 -4.43
C ASP A 24 -14.71 -5.00 -4.66
N GLU A 25 -15.95 -5.40 -4.83
CA GLU A 25 -17.06 -4.48 -5.09
C GLU A 25 -17.31 -3.49 -3.95
N ARG A 26 -17.03 -3.88 -2.72
CA ARG A 26 -17.18 -2.99 -1.56
C ARG A 26 -16.19 -1.82 -1.67
N LEU A 27 -14.96 -2.12 -2.07
CA LEU A 27 -13.96 -1.08 -2.26
C LEU A 27 -14.31 -0.21 -3.46
N THR A 28 -14.58 -0.80 -4.63
CA THR A 28 -14.85 -0.02 -5.84
C THR A 28 -16.07 0.89 -5.68
N THR A 29 -17.07 0.45 -4.93
CA THR A 29 -18.23 1.28 -4.60
C THR A 29 -17.83 2.44 -3.68
N ARG A 30 -17.04 2.15 -2.64
CA ARG A 30 -16.59 3.17 -1.68
C ARG A 30 -15.75 4.25 -2.33
N ILE A 31 -14.93 3.90 -3.30
CA ILE A 31 -14.01 4.85 -3.98
C ILE A 31 -14.59 5.44 -5.25
N ALA A 32 -15.89 5.27 -5.51
CA ALA A 32 -16.52 5.73 -6.75
C ALA A 32 -16.28 7.22 -7.04
N ASN A 33 -16.15 8.04 -5.99
CA ASN A 33 -15.88 9.48 -6.11
C ASN A 33 -14.53 9.91 -5.55
N ALA A 34 -13.65 8.94 -5.24
CA ALA A 34 -12.35 9.22 -4.67
C ALA A 34 -11.28 9.35 -5.75
N SER A 35 -10.27 10.18 -5.47
CA SER A 35 -9.11 10.33 -6.33
C SER A 35 -7.90 10.58 -5.44
N MET A 36 -6.99 9.61 -5.33
CA MET A 36 -5.75 9.73 -4.57
C MET A 36 -4.77 8.65 -4.98
N SER A 37 -3.51 8.84 -4.63
CA SER A 37 -2.49 7.81 -4.85
C SER A 37 -1.60 7.66 -3.62
N ILE A 38 -1.08 6.45 -3.42
CA ILE A 38 -0.15 6.12 -2.35
C ILE A 38 1.13 5.63 -2.99
N GLY A 39 2.23 6.33 -2.72
CA GLY A 39 3.56 5.93 -3.19
C GLY A 39 4.28 5.16 -2.09
N TRP A 40 4.68 3.94 -2.40
CA TRP A 40 5.38 3.06 -1.46
C TRP A 40 6.86 3.04 -1.80
N LYS A 41 7.72 3.40 -0.83
CA LYS A 41 9.17 3.28 -0.93
C LYS A 41 9.66 2.26 0.07
N ILE A 42 10.19 1.15 -0.42
CA ILE A 42 10.66 0.05 0.43
C ILE A 42 12.19 0.13 0.43
N THR A 43 12.73 0.63 1.53
CA THR A 43 14.10 1.13 1.60
C THR A 43 15.18 0.05 1.54
N ASP A 44 14.92 -1.13 2.11
CA ASP A 44 15.91 -2.22 2.19
C ASP A 44 16.07 -2.99 0.87
N ILE A 45 15.14 -2.86 -0.06
CA ILE A 45 15.22 -3.52 -1.38
C ILE A 45 15.16 -2.51 -2.53
N ALA A 46 15.25 -1.21 -2.22
CA ALA A 46 15.19 -0.12 -3.19
C ALA A 46 14.01 -0.23 -4.16
N ALA A 47 12.83 -0.60 -3.66
CA ALA A 47 11.63 -0.75 -4.46
C ALA A 47 10.71 0.46 -4.31
N GLU A 48 10.05 0.84 -5.41
CA GLU A 48 9.00 1.85 -5.40
C GLU A 48 7.80 1.35 -6.18
N TYR A 49 6.62 1.67 -5.65
CA TYR A 49 5.36 1.30 -6.28
C TYR A 49 4.30 2.34 -5.95
N THR A 50 3.43 2.65 -6.89
CA THR A 50 2.32 3.59 -6.66
C THR A 50 1.00 2.88 -6.86
N THR A 51 0.16 2.94 -5.84
CA THR A 51 -1.23 2.48 -5.89
C THR A 51 -2.11 3.69 -6.10
N ALA A 52 -2.89 3.73 -7.17
CA ALA A 52 -3.77 4.85 -7.48
C ALA A 52 -5.24 4.43 -7.39
N ILE A 53 -6.02 5.31 -6.78
CA ILE A 53 -7.47 5.19 -6.68
C ILE A 53 -8.05 6.35 -7.48
N ASN A 54 -8.88 6.06 -8.47
CA ASN A 54 -9.49 7.09 -9.31
C ASN A 54 -10.89 6.70 -9.74
N LYS A 55 -11.88 7.30 -9.09
CA LYS A 55 -13.30 7.17 -9.46
C LYS A 55 -13.73 5.72 -9.70
N GLY A 56 -13.52 4.88 -8.69
CA GLY A 56 -13.91 3.47 -8.72
C GLY A 56 -12.85 2.53 -9.28
N GLU A 57 -11.76 3.05 -9.84
CA GLU A 57 -10.68 2.23 -10.36
C GLU A 57 -9.49 2.18 -9.41
N VAL A 58 -8.86 1.02 -9.31
CA VAL A 58 -7.60 0.82 -8.59
C VAL A 58 -6.57 0.37 -9.60
N THR A 59 -5.45 1.10 -9.65
CA THR A 59 -4.33 0.75 -10.55
C THR A 59 -3.03 0.73 -9.77
N GLY A 60 -2.03 0.07 -10.32
CA GLY A 60 -0.71 0.01 -9.74
C GLY A 60 0.36 0.19 -10.81
N ALA A 61 1.47 0.82 -10.43
CA ALA A 61 2.60 1.04 -11.32
C ALA A 61 3.90 1.09 -10.54
N VAL A 62 4.97 0.61 -11.15
CA VAL A 62 6.32 0.70 -10.59
C VAL A 62 6.78 2.15 -10.63
N GLY A 63 7.42 2.61 -9.54
CA GLY A 63 7.93 3.98 -9.47
C GLY A 63 6.85 5.00 -9.14
N GLY A 64 7.17 6.27 -9.37
CA GLY A 64 6.22 7.37 -9.22
C GLY A 64 5.86 7.75 -7.79
N ALA A 65 6.54 7.19 -6.79
CA ALA A 65 6.19 7.42 -5.38
C ALA A 65 6.28 8.89 -4.96
N ASP A 66 7.21 9.64 -5.53
CA ASP A 66 7.39 11.07 -5.19
C ASP A 66 6.26 11.95 -5.73
N ALA A 67 5.57 11.51 -6.77
CA ALA A 67 4.44 12.24 -7.35
C ALA A 67 3.10 11.82 -6.75
N ALA A 68 3.07 10.81 -5.89
CA ALA A 68 1.84 10.33 -5.28
C ALA A 68 1.27 11.35 -4.28
N THR A 69 -0.05 11.30 -4.08
CA THR A 69 -0.74 12.16 -3.12
C THR A 69 -0.14 12.00 -1.73
N ILE A 70 0.16 10.76 -1.34
CA ILE A 70 0.80 10.45 -0.08
C ILE A 70 1.96 9.50 -0.33
N GLY A 71 3.06 9.70 0.40
CA GLY A 71 4.22 8.81 0.33
C GLY A 71 4.41 8.06 1.64
N VAL A 72 4.69 6.77 1.54
CA VAL A 72 5.00 5.91 2.68
C VAL A 72 6.36 5.28 2.45
N SER A 73 7.29 5.48 3.38
CA SER A 73 8.63 4.90 3.32
C SER A 73 8.85 4.00 4.53
N CYS A 74 9.27 2.77 4.30
CA CYS A 74 9.57 1.80 5.37
C CYS A 74 10.38 0.64 4.81
N THR A 75 10.79 -0.27 5.71
CA THR A 75 11.44 -1.53 5.29
C THR A 75 10.39 -2.53 4.83
N SER A 76 10.84 -3.58 4.14
CA SER A 76 9.96 -4.65 3.68
C SER A 76 9.29 -5.37 4.84
N GLU A 77 9.98 -5.54 5.97
CA GLU A 77 9.41 -6.16 7.17
C GLU A 77 8.27 -5.34 7.74
N VAL A 78 8.45 -4.02 7.85
CA VAL A 78 7.40 -3.11 8.35
C VAL A 78 6.22 -3.09 7.37
N PHE A 79 6.50 -3.01 6.09
CA PHE A 79 5.46 -3.06 5.05
C PHE A 79 4.62 -4.36 5.18
N ASP A 80 5.29 -5.49 5.29
CA ASP A 80 4.60 -6.79 5.38
C ASP A 80 3.73 -6.88 6.63
N LYS A 81 4.22 -6.40 7.78
CA LYS A 81 3.43 -6.37 9.01
C LYS A 81 2.22 -5.46 8.90
N LEU A 82 2.40 -4.30 8.27
CA LEU A 82 1.32 -3.32 8.05
C LEU A 82 0.25 -3.93 7.15
N LEU A 83 0.62 -4.47 6.01
CA LEU A 83 -0.31 -5.00 5.02
C LEU A 83 -0.87 -6.38 5.38
N SER A 84 -0.26 -7.10 6.31
CA SER A 84 -0.80 -8.36 6.83
C SER A 84 -1.67 -8.17 8.08
N GLY A 85 -1.84 -6.92 8.53
CA GLY A 85 -2.69 -6.60 9.66
C GLY A 85 -2.04 -6.81 11.03
N LYS A 86 -0.73 -7.08 11.07
CA LYS A 86 0.00 -7.32 12.33
C LYS A 86 0.49 -6.05 13.00
N LEU A 87 0.48 -4.93 12.30
CA LEU A 87 0.95 -3.63 12.79
C LEU A 87 0.02 -2.55 12.28
N SER A 88 -0.46 -1.68 13.18
CA SER A 88 -1.30 -0.56 12.75
C SER A 88 -0.44 0.54 12.13
N GLY A 89 -1.01 1.28 11.19
CA GLY A 89 -0.34 2.42 10.58
C GLY A 89 0.03 3.48 11.61
N GLU A 90 -0.86 3.72 12.56
CA GLU A 90 -0.63 4.67 13.64
C GLU A 90 0.57 4.27 14.50
N SER A 91 0.63 3.01 14.95
CA SER A 91 1.77 2.53 15.75
C SER A 91 3.07 2.60 14.97
N ALA A 92 3.06 2.23 13.69
CA ALA A 92 4.25 2.30 12.84
C ALA A 92 4.74 3.74 12.68
N TYR A 93 3.82 4.68 12.47
CA TYR A 93 4.14 6.10 12.34
C TYR A 93 4.69 6.67 13.65
N MET A 94 4.02 6.42 14.76
CA MET A 94 4.39 6.95 16.07
C MET A 94 5.75 6.43 16.54
N SER A 95 6.10 5.19 16.21
CA SER A 95 7.39 4.60 16.57
C SER A 95 8.52 4.99 15.62
N GLY A 96 8.21 5.67 14.53
CA GLY A 96 9.21 6.00 13.49
C GLY A 96 9.53 4.84 12.54
N ALA A 97 8.79 3.73 12.63
CA ALA A 97 9.01 2.57 11.77
C ALA A 97 8.62 2.86 10.31
N LEU A 98 7.69 3.79 10.09
CA LEU A 98 7.40 4.30 8.76
C LEU A 98 7.41 5.82 8.74
N ARG A 99 7.69 6.37 7.58
CA ARG A 99 7.67 7.83 7.36
C ARG A 99 6.56 8.15 6.36
N LEU A 100 5.84 9.23 6.64
CA LEU A 100 4.77 9.72 5.78
C LEU A 100 5.15 11.05 5.15
N ARG A 101 4.77 11.22 3.88
CA ARG A 101 4.80 12.49 3.16
C ARG A 101 3.39 12.77 2.69
N GLY A 102 2.92 13.98 2.89
CA GLY A 102 1.56 14.40 2.56
C GLY A 102 0.88 14.99 3.78
N ASN A 103 -0.36 15.45 3.63
CA ASN A 103 -1.09 16.03 4.75
C ASN A 103 -1.82 14.95 5.57
N GLU A 104 -2.09 15.28 6.83
CA GLU A 104 -2.75 14.40 7.80
C GLU A 104 -4.10 13.87 7.31
N TRP A 105 -4.89 14.73 6.71
CA TRP A 105 -6.22 14.38 6.23
C TRP A 105 -6.16 13.27 5.17
N THR A 106 -5.25 13.40 4.21
CA THR A 106 -5.04 12.39 3.18
C THR A 106 -4.48 11.10 3.77
N ALA A 107 -3.60 11.21 4.77
CA ALA A 107 -3.04 10.05 5.47
C ALA A 107 -4.12 9.24 6.18
N GLU A 108 -5.08 9.90 6.83
CA GLU A 108 -6.20 9.23 7.47
C GLU A 108 -7.08 8.49 6.45
N SER A 109 -7.33 9.10 5.30
CA SER A 109 -8.07 8.47 4.21
C SER A 109 -7.37 7.22 3.71
N ALA A 110 -6.04 7.31 3.52
CA ALA A 110 -5.22 6.17 3.10
C ALA A 110 -5.28 5.04 4.13
N ALA A 111 -5.20 5.37 5.42
CA ALA A 111 -5.29 4.39 6.49
C ALA A 111 -6.63 3.65 6.49
N ALA A 112 -7.72 4.34 6.16
CA ALA A 112 -9.03 3.72 6.07
C ALA A 112 -9.09 2.67 4.94
N TYR A 113 -8.35 2.86 3.86
CA TYR A 113 -8.31 1.90 2.76
C TYR A 113 -7.51 0.63 3.10
N LEU A 114 -6.66 0.66 4.13
CA LEU A 114 -5.95 -0.54 4.58
C LEU A 114 -6.92 -1.67 4.94
N TYR A 115 -8.11 -1.35 5.40
CA TYR A 115 -9.14 -2.35 5.68
C TYR A 115 -9.39 -3.26 4.46
N TYR A 116 -9.32 -2.70 3.26
CA TYR A 116 -9.50 -3.45 2.01
C TYR A 116 -8.18 -4.02 1.49
N PHE A 117 -7.09 -3.29 1.67
CA PHE A 117 -5.76 -3.71 1.19
C PHE A 117 -5.25 -4.93 1.93
N VAL A 118 -5.49 -5.04 3.24
CA VAL A 118 -4.98 -6.14 4.06
C VAL A 118 -5.45 -7.51 3.54
N PRO A 119 -6.76 -7.79 3.36
CA PRO A 119 -7.15 -9.09 2.84
C PRO A 119 -6.63 -9.35 1.43
N ALA A 120 -6.61 -8.35 0.56
CA ALA A 120 -6.10 -8.48 -0.80
C ALA A 120 -4.60 -8.80 -0.83
N TYR A 121 -3.83 -8.16 0.05
CA TYR A 121 -2.41 -8.41 0.20
C TYR A 121 -2.13 -9.82 0.75
N LYS A 122 -2.87 -10.23 1.76
CA LYS A 122 -2.69 -11.55 2.37
C LYS A 122 -2.90 -12.68 1.35
N VAL A 123 -3.90 -12.56 0.49
CA VAL A 123 -4.11 -13.51 -0.61
C VAL A 123 -2.93 -13.46 -1.58
N ALA A 124 -2.49 -12.26 -1.96
CA ALA A 124 -1.36 -12.08 -2.89
C ALA A 124 -0.06 -12.68 -2.36
N ARG A 125 0.14 -12.66 -1.04
CA ARG A 125 1.32 -13.21 -0.36
C ARG A 125 1.18 -14.70 -0.03
N GLY A 126 0.02 -15.30 -0.26
CA GLY A 126 -0.23 -16.69 0.12
C GLY A 126 -0.43 -16.90 1.62
N LEU A 127 -0.85 -15.86 2.34
CA LEU A 127 -1.06 -15.88 3.79
C LEU A 127 -2.52 -16.15 4.19
N ALA A 128 -3.41 -16.17 3.22
CA ALA A 128 -4.83 -16.37 3.48
C ALA A 128 -5.44 -17.41 2.54
#